data_2e7beed5a9db92840d5a7c8a7592b65c
#
_entry.id   2e7beed5a9db92840d5a7c8a7592b65c
#
_cell.length_a   1.000
_cell.length_b   1.000
_cell.length_c   1.000
_cell.angle_alpha   90.00
_cell.angle_beta   90.00
_cell.angle_gamma   90.00
#
_symmetry.space_group_name_H-M   'P 1'
#
loop_
_entity.id
_entity.type
_entity.pdbx_description
1 polymer ?
#
loop_
_entity_poly.entity_id
_entity_poly.type
_entity_poly.pdbx_seq_one_letter_code
_entity_poly.pdbx_strand_id
1 'polypeptide(L)'
;MKAAIVTHLDQALIYGDFPAPKPAPKQVLITVLASSVNQRVRSQADGSHYTQTPELPFIPGLDGVGRTSDGQLVYFLTRDPKFGALAEQTVTQQQLMFPLPEDADPAQIAASVNPAMAGWMALRVKAGQVVGKRVLVLGATGAAGTAAVQIAKTMGAAHVAGVGRNRDKLAA
;
A
#
# COMPACT_ATOMS: atom_id res chain seq x y z
N MET A 1 15.08 -8.46 14.44
CA MET A 1 14.85 -8.38 13.00
C MET A 1 15.26 -7.01 12.50
N LYS A 2 15.62 -6.89 11.20
CA LYS A 2 15.89 -5.59 10.60
C LYS A 2 14.59 -4.87 10.24
N ALA A 3 14.57 -3.55 10.43
CA ALA A 3 13.39 -2.71 10.15
C ALA A 3 13.81 -1.27 9.84
N ALA A 4 12.93 -0.52 9.17
CA ALA A 4 12.96 0.93 9.13
C ALA A 4 12.18 1.48 10.33
N ILE A 5 12.84 2.18 11.21
CA ILE A 5 12.33 2.55 12.53
C ILE A 5 12.13 4.06 12.62
N VAL A 6 10.97 4.49 13.09
CA VAL A 6 10.69 5.87 13.49
C VAL A 6 11.03 5.99 14.97
N THR A 7 12.09 6.74 15.29
CA THR A 7 12.48 7.05 16.67
C THR A 7 12.06 8.48 17.06
N HIS A 8 11.98 9.38 16.06
CA HIS A 8 11.53 10.77 16.18
C HIS A 8 10.80 11.16 14.91
N LEU A 9 9.73 11.97 15.02
CA LEU A 9 8.88 12.32 13.88
C LEU A 9 9.51 13.34 12.92
N ASP A 10 10.48 14.11 13.39
CA ASP A 10 11.18 15.15 12.65
C ASP A 10 12.51 14.68 12.04
N GLN A 11 12.80 13.38 12.12
CA GLN A 11 14.05 12.79 11.68
C GLN A 11 13.84 11.70 10.61
N ALA A 12 14.91 11.41 9.87
CA ALA A 12 14.91 10.31 8.93
C ALA A 12 14.75 8.96 9.66
N LEU A 13 14.14 7.99 8.98
CA LEU A 13 14.04 6.62 9.46
C LEU A 13 15.42 6.01 9.70
N ILE A 14 15.54 5.25 10.76
CA ILE A 14 16.77 4.49 11.09
C ILE A 14 16.58 3.05 10.60
N TYR A 15 17.49 2.56 9.78
CA TYR A 15 17.57 1.13 9.47
C TYR A 15 18.39 0.43 10.57
N GLY A 16 17.75 -0.47 11.31
CA GLY A 16 18.39 -1.09 12.47
C GLY A 16 17.66 -2.32 12.98
N ASP A 17 18.11 -2.77 14.16
CA ASP A 17 17.53 -3.91 14.85
C ASP A 17 16.31 -3.48 15.67
N PHE A 18 15.22 -4.22 15.52
CA PHE A 18 13.98 -4.04 16.27
C PHE A 18 13.49 -5.40 16.79
N PRO A 19 12.84 -5.47 17.94
CA PRO A 19 12.25 -6.72 18.43
C PRO A 19 11.33 -7.35 17.41
N ALA A 20 11.44 -8.66 17.21
CA ALA A 20 10.51 -9.37 16.32
C ALA A 20 9.10 -9.39 16.94
N PRO A 21 8.03 -9.25 16.13
CA PRO A 21 6.67 -9.30 16.63
C PRO A 21 6.33 -10.71 17.08
N LYS A 22 5.54 -10.82 18.16
CA LYS A 22 4.95 -12.08 18.61
C LYS A 22 3.47 -12.03 18.31
N PRO A 23 2.95 -12.92 17.43
CA PRO A 23 1.54 -12.91 17.07
C PRO A 23 0.65 -13.11 18.32
N ALA A 24 -0.32 -12.21 18.51
CA ALA A 24 -1.39 -12.37 19.47
C ALA A 24 -2.45 -13.38 18.94
N PRO A 25 -3.39 -13.84 19.75
CA PRO A 25 -4.50 -14.67 19.28
C PRO A 25 -5.19 -14.04 18.06
N LYS A 26 -5.42 -14.83 17.00
CA LYS A 26 -5.99 -14.42 15.69
C LYS A 26 -5.08 -13.54 14.82
N GLN A 27 -3.84 -13.32 15.22
CA GLN A 27 -2.82 -12.72 14.37
C GLN A 27 -1.98 -13.80 13.68
N VAL A 28 -1.49 -13.47 12.51
CA VAL A 28 -0.57 -14.28 11.69
C VAL A 28 0.74 -13.52 11.54
N LEU A 29 1.85 -14.22 11.73
CA LEU A 29 3.19 -13.70 11.43
C LEU A 29 3.41 -13.75 9.93
N ILE A 30 3.89 -12.65 9.37
CA ILE A 30 4.24 -12.52 7.96
C ILE A 30 5.74 -12.23 7.83
N THR A 31 6.42 -13.04 7.05
CA THR A 31 7.76 -12.70 6.52
C THR A 31 7.58 -11.82 5.30
N VAL A 32 8.00 -10.57 5.39
CA VAL A 32 7.75 -9.55 4.36
C VAL A 32 8.73 -9.72 3.21
N LEU A 33 8.23 -9.75 1.99
CA LEU A 33 9.02 -9.76 0.75
C LEU A 33 9.11 -8.39 0.11
N ALA A 34 8.00 -7.62 0.15
CA ALA A 34 7.95 -6.26 -0.39
C ALA A 34 6.89 -5.43 0.34
N SER A 35 7.18 -4.15 0.52
CA SER A 35 6.24 -3.15 1.02
C SER A 35 6.46 -1.83 0.30
N SER A 36 5.41 -1.01 0.14
CA SER A 36 5.51 0.26 -0.56
C SER A 36 5.64 1.45 0.38
N VAL A 37 6.46 2.43 -0.04
CA VAL A 37 6.55 3.73 0.63
C VAL A 37 5.66 4.74 -0.11
N ASN A 38 4.37 4.68 0.15
CA ASN A 38 3.41 5.62 -0.40
C ASN A 38 3.29 6.89 0.48
N GLN A 39 2.48 7.88 0.05
CA GLN A 39 2.32 9.14 0.77
C GLN A 39 1.78 8.94 2.20
N ARG A 40 0.89 7.96 2.42
CA ARG A 40 0.35 7.66 3.74
C ARG A 40 1.44 7.12 4.69
N VAL A 41 2.30 6.23 4.21
CA VAL A 41 3.42 5.71 5.00
C VAL A 41 4.39 6.83 5.36
N ARG A 42 4.66 7.76 4.43
CA ARG A 42 5.51 8.93 4.70
C ARG A 42 4.91 9.83 5.76
N SER A 43 3.62 10.19 5.61
CA SER A 43 2.94 11.03 6.60
C SER A 43 2.70 10.34 7.95
N GLN A 44 2.66 9.01 7.99
CA GLN A 44 2.69 8.26 9.24
C GLN A 44 4.07 8.40 9.92
N ALA A 45 5.14 8.30 9.15
CA ALA A 45 6.50 8.35 9.66
C ALA A 45 6.90 9.73 10.19
N ASP A 46 6.41 10.82 9.56
CA ASP A 46 6.67 12.20 9.98
C ASP A 46 5.61 12.78 10.94
N GLY A 47 4.59 11.98 11.28
CA GLY A 47 3.50 12.38 12.19
C GLY A 47 2.48 13.34 11.60
N SER A 48 2.56 13.68 10.31
CA SER A 48 1.61 14.61 9.65
C SER A 48 0.28 13.96 9.23
N HIS A 49 0.15 12.64 9.38
CA HIS A 49 -1.08 11.95 9.03
C HIS A 49 -2.19 12.27 10.05
N TYR A 50 -3.42 12.47 9.57
CA TYR A 50 -4.59 12.83 10.40
C TYR A 50 -5.03 11.75 11.41
N THR A 51 -4.51 10.53 11.32
CA THR A 51 -4.75 9.49 12.32
C THR A 51 -3.76 9.64 13.48
N GLN A 52 -4.12 9.07 14.64
CA GLN A 52 -3.25 9.10 15.79
C GLN A 52 -1.86 8.53 15.47
N THR A 53 -0.82 9.24 15.86
CA THR A 53 0.56 8.78 15.75
C THR A 53 0.81 7.66 16.77
N PRO A 54 1.42 6.54 16.36
CA PRO A 54 1.79 5.48 17.28
C PRO A 54 2.82 5.95 18.32
N GLU A 55 2.91 5.19 19.41
CA GLU A 55 3.97 5.37 20.42
C GLU A 55 5.34 5.08 19.82
N LEU A 56 6.29 5.97 20.06
CA LEU A 56 7.68 5.80 19.59
C LEU A 56 8.45 4.81 20.49
N PRO A 57 9.38 4.02 19.94
CA PRO A 57 9.66 3.84 18.52
C PRO A 57 8.69 2.84 17.87
N PHE A 58 8.38 3.04 16.57
CA PHE A 58 7.55 2.13 15.79
C PHE A 58 8.10 1.92 14.37
N ILE A 59 7.60 0.89 13.71
CA ILE A 59 7.89 0.58 12.30
C ILE A 59 6.71 1.08 11.47
N PRO A 60 6.89 1.96 10.46
CA PRO A 60 5.81 2.39 9.60
C PRO A 60 5.53 1.36 8.51
N GLY A 61 4.45 1.58 7.75
CA GLY A 61 4.01 0.69 6.66
C GLY A 61 2.69 0.03 6.98
N LEU A 62 1.81 -0.01 5.98
CA LEU A 62 0.42 -0.42 6.15
C LEU A 62 0.11 -1.74 5.47
N ASP A 63 0.84 -2.05 4.41
CA ASP A 63 0.57 -3.14 3.52
C ASP A 63 1.84 -3.64 2.82
N GLY A 64 1.75 -4.83 2.28
CA GLY A 64 2.84 -5.44 1.55
C GLY A 64 2.48 -6.81 1.02
N VAL A 65 3.48 -7.46 0.48
CA VAL A 65 3.45 -8.87 0.07
C VAL A 65 4.44 -9.64 0.92
N GLY A 66 4.05 -10.80 1.37
CA GLY A 66 4.90 -11.65 2.20
C GLY A 66 4.42 -13.09 2.25
N ARG A 67 5.10 -13.88 3.05
CA ARG A 67 4.75 -15.29 3.26
C ARG A 67 4.31 -15.53 4.70
N THR A 68 3.30 -16.34 4.85
CA THR A 68 2.89 -16.92 6.11
C THR A 68 3.85 -18.01 6.57
N SER A 69 3.74 -18.49 7.80
CA SER A 69 4.61 -19.57 8.34
C SER A 69 4.48 -20.90 7.61
N ASP A 70 3.33 -21.17 6.98
CA ASP A 70 3.09 -22.35 6.12
C ASP A 70 3.50 -22.12 4.65
N GLY A 71 4.13 -20.97 4.36
CA GLY A 71 4.72 -20.66 3.06
C GLY A 71 3.79 -19.98 2.06
N GLN A 72 2.50 -19.79 2.36
CA GLN A 72 1.54 -19.17 1.44
C GLN A 72 1.95 -17.74 1.11
N LEU A 73 1.98 -17.40 -0.19
CA LEU A 73 2.19 -16.03 -0.66
C LEU A 73 0.90 -15.22 -0.50
N VAL A 74 0.98 -14.07 0.16
CA VAL A 74 -0.18 -13.23 0.45
C VAL A 74 0.13 -11.75 0.26
N TYR A 75 -0.86 -10.99 -0.23
CA TYR A 75 -0.93 -9.56 0.04
C TYR A 75 -1.58 -9.38 1.41
N PHE A 76 -1.02 -8.51 2.23
CA PHE A 76 -1.52 -8.27 3.58
C PHE A 76 -1.67 -6.78 3.89
N LEU A 77 -2.59 -6.48 4.80
CA LEU A 77 -2.70 -5.18 5.45
C LEU A 77 -2.34 -5.35 6.92
N THR A 78 -1.54 -4.47 7.49
CA THR A 78 -1.31 -4.44 8.94
C THR A 78 -1.95 -3.21 9.57
N ARG A 79 -2.52 -3.39 10.76
CA ARG A 79 -3.06 -2.33 11.60
C ARG A 79 -2.36 -2.28 12.96
N ASP A 80 -1.30 -3.05 13.10
CA ASP A 80 -0.52 -3.03 14.32
C ASP A 80 0.16 -1.65 14.48
N PRO A 81 -0.01 -0.96 15.62
CA PRO A 81 0.54 0.38 15.79
C PRO A 81 2.07 0.38 15.89
N LYS A 82 2.68 -0.74 16.26
CA LYS A 82 4.12 -0.85 16.49
C LYS A 82 4.87 -1.57 15.37
N PHE A 83 4.25 -2.56 14.73
CA PHE A 83 4.87 -3.45 13.77
C PHE A 83 4.29 -3.25 12.37
N GLY A 84 4.68 -2.17 11.71
CA GLY A 84 4.31 -1.93 10.30
C GLY A 84 5.06 -2.82 9.31
N ALA A 85 4.78 -2.60 8.03
CA ALA A 85 5.27 -3.46 6.95
C ALA A 85 6.70 -3.15 6.46
N LEU A 86 7.35 -2.09 6.96
CA LEU A 86 8.74 -1.77 6.57
C LEU A 86 9.76 -2.49 7.47
N ALA A 87 9.65 -3.82 7.56
CA ALA A 87 10.51 -4.71 8.34
C ALA A 87 10.59 -6.09 7.70
N GLU A 88 11.52 -6.93 8.16
CA GLU A 88 11.59 -8.33 7.75
C GLU A 88 10.35 -9.14 8.12
N GLN A 89 9.71 -8.78 9.24
CA GLN A 89 8.51 -9.45 9.73
C GLN A 89 7.50 -8.45 10.27
N THR A 90 6.22 -8.78 10.13
CA THR A 90 5.10 -8.05 10.72
C THR A 90 4.00 -9.02 11.16
N VAL A 91 2.97 -8.50 11.81
CA VAL A 91 1.77 -9.27 12.17
C VAL A 91 0.54 -8.67 11.52
N THR A 92 -0.39 -9.53 11.13
CA THR A 92 -1.67 -9.13 10.58
C THR A 92 -2.79 -10.04 11.07
N GLN A 93 -4.03 -9.64 10.87
CA GLN A 93 -5.20 -10.48 11.13
C GLN A 93 -5.51 -11.31 9.88
N GLN A 94 -5.99 -12.54 10.07
CA GLN A 94 -6.30 -13.45 8.97
C GLN A 94 -7.24 -12.84 7.92
N GLN A 95 -8.23 -12.07 8.33
CA GLN A 95 -9.18 -11.39 7.43
C GLN A 95 -8.56 -10.24 6.61
N LEU A 96 -7.34 -9.85 6.92
CA LEU A 96 -6.58 -8.81 6.22
C LEU A 96 -5.49 -9.40 5.32
N MET A 97 -5.56 -10.70 5.04
CA MET A 97 -4.67 -11.41 4.12
C MET A 97 -5.45 -11.86 2.89
N PHE A 98 -4.82 -11.73 1.74
CA PHE A 98 -5.38 -12.09 0.44
C PHE A 98 -4.37 -12.99 -0.28
N PRO A 99 -4.70 -14.28 -0.50
CA PRO A 99 -3.82 -15.20 -1.20
C PRO A 99 -3.45 -14.70 -2.58
N LEU A 100 -2.20 -14.91 -2.96
CA LEU A 100 -1.68 -14.57 -4.28
C LEU A 100 -1.21 -15.83 -5.01
N PRO A 101 -1.22 -15.81 -6.35
CA PRO A 101 -0.53 -16.83 -7.14
C PRO A 101 0.97 -16.88 -6.81
N GLU A 102 1.60 -18.06 -6.87
CA GLU A 102 3.01 -18.23 -6.54
C GLU A 102 3.97 -17.51 -7.52
N ASP A 103 3.54 -17.28 -8.74
CA ASP A 103 4.27 -16.54 -9.78
C ASP A 103 4.06 -15.02 -9.73
N ALA A 104 3.30 -14.53 -8.76
CA ALA A 104 3.06 -13.09 -8.60
C ALA A 104 4.35 -12.34 -8.21
N ASP A 105 4.59 -11.19 -8.84
CA ASP A 105 5.70 -10.30 -8.48
C ASP A 105 5.36 -9.52 -7.19
N PRO A 106 6.05 -9.78 -6.07
CA PRO A 106 5.77 -9.11 -4.80
C PRO A 106 5.96 -7.59 -4.85
N ALA A 107 6.98 -7.12 -5.58
CA ALA A 107 7.30 -5.70 -5.65
C ALA A 107 6.24 -4.95 -6.45
N GLN A 108 5.82 -5.49 -7.59
CA GLN A 108 4.77 -4.91 -8.41
C GLN A 108 3.43 -4.84 -7.67
N ILE A 109 3.06 -5.89 -6.96
CA ILE A 109 1.80 -5.93 -6.19
C ILE A 109 1.86 -4.93 -5.03
N ALA A 110 2.92 -4.95 -4.22
CA ALA A 110 3.07 -4.02 -3.11
C ALA A 110 3.04 -2.55 -3.57
N ALA A 111 3.63 -2.23 -4.72
CA ALA A 111 3.62 -0.88 -5.27
C ALA A 111 2.26 -0.46 -5.84
N SER A 112 1.43 -1.40 -6.30
CA SER A 112 0.23 -1.11 -7.10
C SER A 112 -1.07 -1.12 -6.30
N VAL A 113 -1.24 -2.01 -5.34
CA VAL A 113 -2.56 -2.26 -4.71
C VAL A 113 -3.09 -1.04 -3.98
N ASN A 114 -2.29 -0.41 -3.13
CA ASN A 114 -2.72 0.77 -2.37
C ASN A 114 -3.09 1.95 -3.30
N PRO A 115 -2.26 2.35 -4.29
CA PRO A 115 -2.64 3.38 -5.25
C PRO A 115 -3.86 3.01 -6.11
N ALA A 116 -3.98 1.77 -6.54
CA ALA A 116 -5.08 1.29 -7.37
C ALA A 116 -6.42 1.31 -6.64
N MET A 117 -6.42 1.00 -5.34
CA MET A 117 -7.62 0.91 -4.52
C MET A 117 -8.44 2.22 -4.53
N ALA A 118 -7.79 3.38 -4.49
CA ALA A 118 -8.47 4.67 -4.53
C ALA A 118 -9.27 4.86 -5.84
N GLY A 119 -8.62 4.58 -6.98
CA GLY A 119 -9.27 4.66 -8.30
C GLY A 119 -10.37 3.61 -8.47
N TRP A 120 -10.12 2.38 -8.02
CA TRP A 120 -11.11 1.31 -8.07
C TRP A 120 -12.36 1.65 -7.27
N MET A 121 -12.22 2.08 -6.02
CA MET A 121 -13.34 2.45 -5.15
C MET A 121 -14.12 3.64 -5.69
N ALA A 122 -13.43 4.65 -6.22
CA ALA A 122 -14.09 5.81 -6.82
C ALA A 122 -14.93 5.41 -8.04
N LEU A 123 -14.38 4.62 -8.95
CA LEU A 123 -15.04 4.25 -10.20
C LEU A 123 -16.09 3.14 -10.00
N ARG A 124 -15.77 2.10 -9.23
CA ARG A 124 -16.64 0.93 -9.06
C ARG A 124 -17.77 1.16 -8.06
N VAL A 125 -17.46 1.82 -6.94
CA VAL A 125 -18.42 1.93 -5.82
C VAL A 125 -19.14 3.28 -5.81
N LYS A 126 -18.42 4.37 -6.08
CA LYS A 126 -19.00 5.72 -5.98
C LYS A 126 -19.62 6.19 -7.30
N ALA A 127 -18.93 6.02 -8.43
CA ALA A 127 -19.46 6.41 -9.73
C ALA A 127 -20.47 5.37 -10.30
N GLY A 128 -20.46 4.15 -9.77
CA GLY A 128 -21.33 3.07 -10.21
C GLY A 128 -20.90 2.48 -11.55
N GLN A 129 -21.56 2.88 -12.65
CA GLN A 129 -21.25 2.37 -13.98
C GLN A 129 -20.41 3.35 -14.79
N VAL A 130 -19.26 2.89 -15.28
CA VAL A 130 -18.34 3.66 -16.13
C VAL A 130 -18.32 3.19 -17.60
N VAL A 131 -18.95 2.05 -17.90
CA VAL A 131 -19.07 1.52 -19.27
C VAL A 131 -19.69 2.57 -20.18
N GLY A 132 -19.03 2.87 -21.30
CA GLY A 132 -19.47 3.88 -22.27
C GLY A 132 -19.38 5.33 -21.80
N LYS A 133 -18.89 5.61 -20.58
CA LYS A 133 -18.77 6.97 -20.05
C LYS A 133 -17.44 7.63 -20.45
N ARG A 134 -17.42 8.96 -20.36
CA ARG A 134 -16.20 9.76 -20.47
C ARG A 134 -15.69 10.04 -19.04
N VAL A 135 -14.45 9.66 -18.76
CA VAL A 135 -13.83 9.77 -17.44
C VAL A 135 -12.69 10.78 -17.50
N LEU A 136 -12.66 11.73 -16.58
CA LEU A 136 -11.56 12.67 -16.39
C LEU A 136 -10.81 12.31 -15.10
N VAL A 137 -9.49 12.09 -15.21
CA VAL A 137 -8.62 11.78 -14.08
C VAL A 137 -7.71 12.96 -13.79
N LEU A 138 -7.91 13.64 -12.67
CA LEU A 138 -7.04 14.69 -12.18
C LEU A 138 -5.86 14.09 -11.41
N GLY A 139 -4.62 14.50 -11.74
CA GLY A 139 -3.41 13.93 -11.18
C GLY A 139 -2.98 12.61 -11.84
N ALA A 140 -3.30 12.43 -13.12
CA ALA A 140 -3.07 11.19 -13.89
C ALA A 140 -1.59 10.75 -13.95
N THR A 141 -0.64 11.63 -13.65
CA THR A 141 0.81 11.33 -13.64
C THR A 141 1.33 10.82 -12.30
N GLY A 142 0.51 10.77 -11.26
CA GLY A 142 0.82 10.15 -9.97
C GLY A 142 0.44 8.67 -9.96
N ALA A 143 0.98 7.88 -9.02
CA ALA A 143 0.74 6.44 -8.92
C ALA A 143 -0.77 6.09 -8.91
N ALA A 144 -1.55 6.76 -8.05
CA ALA A 144 -3.01 6.54 -7.98
C ALA A 144 -3.74 6.98 -9.27
N GLY A 145 -3.32 8.10 -9.88
CA GLY A 145 -3.93 8.61 -11.11
C GLY A 145 -3.63 7.71 -12.31
N THR A 146 -2.39 7.24 -12.45
CA THR A 146 -2.01 6.27 -13.49
C THR A 146 -2.82 4.98 -13.37
N ALA A 147 -2.95 4.45 -12.15
CA ALA A 147 -3.79 3.28 -11.88
C ALA A 147 -5.27 3.56 -12.23
N ALA A 148 -5.80 4.72 -11.85
CA ALA A 148 -7.19 5.08 -12.14
C ALA A 148 -7.49 5.19 -13.65
N VAL A 149 -6.54 5.68 -14.46
CA VAL A 149 -6.65 5.71 -15.92
C VAL A 149 -6.78 4.29 -16.48
N GLN A 150 -5.90 3.39 -16.05
CA GLN A 150 -5.94 1.99 -16.48
C GLN A 150 -7.22 1.27 -16.03
N ILE A 151 -7.61 1.47 -14.78
CA ILE A 151 -8.85 0.90 -14.22
C ILE A 151 -10.07 1.39 -15.00
N ALA A 152 -10.16 2.70 -15.30
CA ALA A 152 -11.28 3.24 -16.07
C ALA A 152 -11.38 2.60 -17.48
N LYS A 153 -10.23 2.44 -18.16
CA LYS A 153 -10.17 1.73 -19.45
C LYS A 153 -10.64 0.28 -19.33
N THR A 154 -10.12 -0.46 -18.36
CA THR A 154 -10.48 -1.86 -18.10
C THR A 154 -11.96 -2.03 -17.75
N MET A 155 -12.56 -1.04 -17.07
CA MET A 155 -13.99 -1.00 -16.76
C MET A 155 -14.86 -0.60 -17.94
N GLY A 156 -14.31 -0.36 -19.14
CA GLY A 156 -15.05 -0.08 -20.36
C GLY A 156 -15.47 1.38 -20.53
N ALA A 157 -14.75 2.33 -19.94
CA ALA A 157 -14.96 3.76 -20.24
C ALA A 157 -14.73 4.02 -21.74
N ALA A 158 -15.64 4.75 -22.40
CA ALA A 158 -15.52 5.08 -23.82
C ALA A 158 -14.38 6.07 -24.11
N HIS A 159 -14.07 6.92 -23.14
CA HIS A 159 -12.96 7.87 -23.25
C HIS A 159 -12.38 8.16 -21.85
N VAL A 160 -11.05 8.17 -21.76
CA VAL A 160 -10.36 8.55 -20.51
C VAL A 160 -9.38 9.68 -20.81
N ALA A 161 -9.59 10.83 -20.18
CA ALA A 161 -8.70 11.97 -20.25
C ALA A 161 -7.92 12.12 -18.94
N GLY A 162 -6.61 12.31 -19.04
CA GLY A 162 -5.74 12.53 -17.89
C GLY A 162 -5.24 13.97 -17.82
N VAL A 163 -5.23 14.54 -16.62
CA VAL A 163 -4.60 15.85 -16.35
C VAL A 163 -3.50 15.68 -15.32
N GLY A 164 -2.34 16.26 -15.59
CA GLY A 164 -1.17 16.18 -14.70
C GLY A 164 -0.16 17.29 -14.97
N ARG A 165 0.80 17.46 -14.07
CA ARG A 165 1.86 18.46 -14.20
C ARG A 165 3.09 17.96 -14.96
N ASN A 166 3.32 16.66 -15.00
CA ASN A 166 4.45 16.06 -15.69
C ASN A 166 4.06 15.77 -17.15
N ARG A 167 4.57 16.56 -18.09
CA ARG A 167 4.24 16.47 -19.53
C ARG A 167 4.71 15.16 -20.15
N ASP A 168 5.89 14.67 -19.78
CA ASP A 168 6.45 13.44 -20.35
C ASP A 168 5.59 12.22 -19.97
N LYS A 169 5.13 12.18 -18.71
CA LYS A 169 4.22 11.12 -18.26
C LYS A 169 2.78 11.23 -18.82
N LEU A 170 2.39 12.38 -19.32
CA LEU A 170 1.09 12.54 -20.00
C LEU A 170 1.16 12.10 -21.47
N ALA A 171 2.34 12.11 -22.08
CA ALA A 171 2.56 11.72 -23.46
C ALA A 171 2.79 10.20 -23.62
N ALA A 172 3.15 9.50 -22.53
CA ALA A 172 3.36 8.04 -22.48
C ALA A 172 2.04 7.29 -22.28
#